data_61a0c1eef33844d8986b86cabbc323d6
#
_entry.id   61a0c1eef33844d8986b86cabbc323d6
#
_cell.length_a   1.000
_cell.length_b   1.000
_cell.length_c   1.000
_cell.angle_alpha   90.00
_cell.angle_beta   90.00
_cell.angle_gamma   90.00
#
_symmetry.space_group_name_H-M   'P 1'
#
loop_
_entity.id
_entity.type
_entity.pdbx_description
1 polymer ?
#
loop_
_entity_poly.entity_id
_entity_poly.type
_entity_poly.pdbx_seq_one_letter_code
_entity_poly.pdbx_strand_id
1 'polypeptide(L)'
;HSIHAQLQDKKSPLFRTEQKMIHCLYCKMDNLQGNEDPLFLMWQNELEFTYGNLSELLSQNSKINPQELCELYGFENSKEVNLSQLLKCIQTFYSVLIKLITYNMVQGTVPKEKGDTNDTSIESILSGKAFVKFGINNYSYDDWFSWILKYWDSDIEEHCCKLRTCLEAENTILSIKGFIQSFRSDSLKHIYETVIPKEIRHALGEYYTPDWLATCTIKNALNASKEKVTDLRFIDPTCGAGTFLTRVMRMIQAESLNGFINPSMVAGFDINSLAVLTAKANYLATIIDQISSYSDFVIPVYHYDIINTPALEGDKLIVDTNCDLICEIPRCICKKAEQQKLSFCADDFLQLICQHEDCAELRKSITHYDSTNQKIIANILLNRIFAFYERKADIVVGNPPWVNWEYLPQKYKAKSQHLWPEYGLFNAKGRDLSFSKEDISILVTYVVIDRFLNENGYLSFVLRQAMFKSAQNGVGFRRFKLEKGDTDFRVLQVDDLCGVKPFEGINSRSALVLIKKNEKHTFPVPYNCWTRRKHF
;
A
#
# COMPACT_ATOMS: atom_id res chain seq x y z
N HIS A 1 4.31 1.40 28.53
CA HIS A 1 3.15 1.13 27.68
C HIS A 1 3.51 1.39 26.22
N SER A 2 3.14 0.47 25.30
CA SER A 2 3.36 0.70 23.86
C SER A 2 2.43 1.79 23.34
N ILE A 3 2.78 2.47 22.25
CA ILE A 3 1.91 3.44 21.58
C ILE A 3 0.52 2.84 21.31
N HIS A 4 0.47 1.57 20.86
CA HIS A 4 -0.77 0.82 20.69
C HIS A 4 -1.62 0.75 21.97
N ALA A 5 -1.05 0.40 23.12
CA ALA A 5 -1.79 0.34 24.38
C ALA A 5 -2.30 1.72 24.82
N GLN A 6 -1.58 2.79 24.53
CA GLN A 6 -2.01 4.15 24.85
C GLN A 6 -3.15 4.64 23.95
N LEU A 7 -3.15 4.29 22.67
CA LEU A 7 -4.26 4.57 21.76
C LEU A 7 -5.54 3.81 22.13
N GLN A 8 -5.45 2.72 22.90
CA GLN A 8 -6.59 1.99 23.44
C GLN A 8 -7.07 2.48 24.79
N ASP A 9 -6.20 3.18 25.55
CA ASP A 9 -6.55 3.69 26.87
C ASP A 9 -7.18 5.09 26.79
N LYS A 10 -8.50 5.18 26.93
CA LYS A 10 -9.27 6.43 26.93
C LYS A 10 -8.77 7.48 27.93
N LYS A 11 -7.96 7.11 28.93
CA LYS A 11 -7.37 8.03 29.91
C LYS A 11 -5.99 8.53 29.48
N SER A 12 -5.38 7.94 28.47
CA SER A 12 -4.04 8.32 28.05
C SER A 12 -4.01 9.72 27.40
N PRO A 13 -2.91 10.46 27.54
CA PRO A 13 -2.72 11.72 26.84
C PRO A 13 -2.76 11.56 25.31
N LEU A 14 -2.22 10.45 24.78
CA LEU A 14 -2.17 10.17 23.36
C LEU A 14 -3.57 9.98 22.76
N PHE A 15 -4.43 9.19 23.40
CA PHE A 15 -5.83 9.00 22.98
C PHE A 15 -6.62 10.33 23.01
N ARG A 16 -6.45 11.14 24.06
CA ARG A 16 -7.11 12.45 24.13
C ARG A 16 -6.61 13.42 23.06
N THR A 17 -5.34 13.33 22.68
CA THR A 17 -4.77 14.13 21.60
C THR A 17 -5.33 13.69 20.25
N GLU A 18 -5.45 12.38 20.01
CA GLU A 18 -6.12 11.79 18.86
C GLU A 18 -7.54 12.35 18.68
N GLN A 19 -8.38 12.21 19.71
CA GLN A 19 -9.76 12.69 19.66
C GLN A 19 -9.86 14.18 19.32
N LYS A 20 -9.09 15.01 20.03
CA LYS A 20 -9.12 16.47 19.84
C LYS A 20 -8.61 16.87 18.46
N MET A 21 -7.56 16.21 17.98
CA MET A 21 -6.99 16.50 16.66
C MET A 21 -7.97 16.10 15.54
N ILE A 22 -8.58 14.92 15.62
CA ILE A 22 -9.57 14.48 14.63
C ILE A 22 -10.78 15.39 14.62
N HIS A 23 -11.27 15.81 15.79
CA HIS A 23 -12.35 16.78 15.89
C HIS A 23 -11.98 18.14 15.26
N CYS A 24 -10.80 18.66 15.57
CA CYS A 24 -10.29 19.90 14.98
C CYS A 24 -10.20 19.82 13.45
N LEU A 25 -9.61 18.76 12.93
CA LEU A 25 -9.49 18.53 11.49
C LEU A 25 -10.86 18.47 10.80
N TYR A 26 -11.84 17.80 11.43
CA TYR A 26 -13.18 17.74 10.90
C TYR A 26 -13.85 19.10 10.85
N CYS A 27 -13.83 19.88 11.95
CA CYS A 27 -14.40 21.24 11.99
C CYS A 27 -13.74 22.18 10.96
N LYS A 28 -12.42 22.05 10.76
CA LYS A 28 -11.71 22.82 9.73
C LYS A 28 -12.18 22.45 8.33
N MET A 29 -12.31 21.18 8.03
CA MET A 29 -12.76 20.68 6.73
C MET A 29 -14.20 21.11 6.45
N ASP A 30 -15.09 21.05 7.43
CA ASP A 30 -16.49 21.45 7.32
C ASP A 30 -16.64 22.96 7.08
N ASN A 31 -15.94 23.78 7.86
CA ASN A 31 -15.94 25.25 7.73
C ASN A 31 -15.37 25.74 6.38
N LEU A 32 -14.50 24.99 5.75
CA LEU A 32 -13.85 25.32 4.47
C LEU A 32 -14.63 24.80 3.26
N GLN A 33 -15.89 24.38 3.45
CA GLN A 33 -16.66 23.69 2.40
C GLN A 33 -15.86 22.54 1.79
N GLY A 34 -15.27 21.70 2.64
CA GLY A 34 -14.35 20.63 2.25
C GLY A 34 -14.87 19.68 1.18
N ASN A 35 -16.20 19.62 0.97
CA ASN A 35 -16.81 18.88 -0.14
C ASN A 35 -16.49 19.48 -1.53
N GLU A 36 -15.98 20.71 -1.61
CA GLU A 36 -15.60 21.37 -2.85
C GLU A 36 -14.07 21.38 -3.06
N ASP A 37 -13.28 20.94 -2.05
CA ASP A 37 -11.83 20.84 -2.21
C ASP A 37 -11.47 19.75 -3.23
N PRO A 38 -10.74 20.07 -4.31
CA PRO A 38 -10.42 19.11 -5.37
C PRO A 38 -9.68 17.87 -4.87
N LEU A 39 -8.77 18.01 -3.89
CA LEU A 39 -8.05 16.87 -3.33
C LEU A 39 -8.95 15.97 -2.48
N PHE A 40 -9.93 16.56 -1.80
CA PHE A 40 -10.93 15.76 -1.09
C PHE A 40 -11.78 14.96 -2.07
N LEU A 41 -12.26 15.59 -3.13
CA LEU A 41 -13.04 14.90 -4.17
C LEU A 41 -12.23 13.81 -4.88
N MET A 42 -10.99 14.09 -5.22
CA MET A 42 -10.11 13.09 -5.82
C MET A 42 -9.89 11.89 -4.89
N TRP A 43 -9.58 12.13 -3.61
CA TRP A 43 -9.45 11.06 -2.61
C TRP A 43 -10.76 10.27 -2.43
N GLN A 44 -11.89 10.96 -2.37
CA GLN A 44 -13.20 10.30 -2.24
C GLN A 44 -13.50 9.43 -3.47
N ASN A 45 -13.24 9.93 -4.67
CA ASN A 45 -13.42 9.18 -5.91
C ASN A 45 -12.53 7.94 -5.95
N GLU A 46 -11.27 8.03 -5.51
CA GLU A 46 -10.38 6.87 -5.42
C GLU A 46 -10.87 5.86 -4.38
N LEU A 47 -11.34 6.32 -3.22
CA LEU A 47 -11.90 5.46 -2.18
C LEU A 47 -13.16 4.74 -2.69
N GLU A 48 -14.08 5.47 -3.34
CA GLU A 48 -15.30 4.90 -3.92
C GLU A 48 -15.00 3.97 -5.09
N PHE A 49 -13.98 4.28 -5.89
CA PHE A 49 -13.52 3.39 -6.95
C PHE A 49 -13.04 2.06 -6.40
N THR A 50 -12.26 2.10 -5.32
CA THR A 50 -11.59 0.92 -4.76
C THR A 50 -12.54 0.08 -3.90
N TYR A 51 -13.39 0.73 -3.10
CA TYR A 51 -14.18 0.07 -2.05
C TYR A 51 -15.68 0.20 -2.22
N GLY A 52 -16.15 1.06 -3.12
CA GLY A 52 -17.57 1.37 -3.30
C GLY A 52 -18.06 2.49 -2.40
N ASN A 53 -19.38 2.69 -2.37
CA ASN A 53 -20.00 3.75 -1.57
C ASN A 53 -19.77 3.49 -0.07
N LEU A 54 -19.03 4.38 0.57
CA LEU A 54 -18.65 4.22 1.98
C LEU A 54 -19.87 4.18 2.91
N SER A 55 -20.88 5.00 2.66
CA SER A 55 -22.12 5.02 3.46
C SER A 55 -22.87 3.70 3.38
N GLU A 56 -22.88 3.06 2.20
CA GLU A 56 -23.48 1.73 2.01
C GLU A 56 -22.64 0.65 2.70
N LEU A 57 -21.31 0.70 2.58
CA LEU A 57 -20.40 -0.23 3.23
C LEU A 57 -20.55 -0.18 4.77
N LEU A 58 -20.65 1.01 5.33
CA LEU A 58 -20.82 1.20 6.76
C LEU A 58 -22.23 0.78 7.24
N SER A 59 -23.26 1.01 6.42
CA SER A 59 -24.65 0.62 6.76
C SER A 59 -24.93 -0.88 6.60
N GLN A 60 -24.33 -1.52 5.61
CA GLN A 60 -24.50 -2.96 5.34
C GLN A 60 -23.70 -3.84 6.30
N ASN A 61 -22.55 -3.36 6.78
CA ASN A 61 -21.81 -3.99 7.85
C ASN A 61 -22.42 -3.59 9.21
N SER A 62 -23.40 -4.34 9.67
CA SER A 62 -24.13 -4.15 10.96
C SER A 62 -23.25 -4.07 12.23
N LYS A 63 -21.94 -4.04 12.07
CA LYS A 63 -20.95 -4.01 13.16
C LYS A 63 -20.37 -2.61 13.43
N ILE A 64 -20.52 -1.66 12.50
CA ILE A 64 -20.16 -0.27 12.74
C ILE A 64 -21.42 0.48 13.11
N ASN A 65 -21.46 0.99 14.33
CA ASN A 65 -22.47 1.95 14.73
C ASN A 65 -21.95 3.35 14.42
N PRO A 66 -22.48 4.06 13.38
CA PRO A 66 -22.03 5.41 13.05
C PRO A 66 -22.13 6.38 14.23
N GLN A 67 -23.11 6.19 15.12
CA GLN A 67 -23.29 7.01 16.30
C GLN A 67 -22.13 6.82 17.29
N GLU A 68 -21.73 5.58 17.58
CA GLU A 68 -20.59 5.30 18.46
C GLU A 68 -19.27 5.85 17.91
N LEU A 69 -19.10 5.79 16.59
CA LEU A 69 -17.91 6.36 15.93
C LEU A 69 -17.89 7.89 16.08
N CYS A 70 -19.02 8.55 15.88
CA CYS A 70 -19.15 10.00 16.04
C CYS A 70 -18.93 10.44 17.50
N GLU A 71 -19.55 9.74 18.45
CA GLU A 71 -19.38 10.02 19.88
C GLU A 71 -17.92 9.85 20.34
N LEU A 72 -17.18 8.89 19.75
CA LEU A 72 -15.77 8.68 20.05
C LEU A 72 -14.93 9.94 19.77
N TYR A 73 -15.29 10.71 18.76
CA TYR A 73 -14.60 11.94 18.37
C TYR A 73 -15.33 13.24 18.80
N GLY A 74 -16.29 13.13 19.73
CA GLY A 74 -16.95 14.28 20.36
C GLY A 74 -18.09 14.90 19.55
N PHE A 75 -18.71 14.14 18.65
CA PHE A 75 -19.90 14.56 17.91
C PHE A 75 -21.16 13.94 18.53
N GLU A 76 -22.13 14.76 18.92
CA GLU A 76 -23.34 14.31 19.62
C GLU A 76 -24.36 13.65 18.67
N ASN A 77 -24.42 14.10 17.41
CA ASN A 77 -25.41 13.66 16.43
C ASN A 77 -24.77 13.15 15.15
N SER A 78 -24.81 11.84 14.94
CA SER A 78 -24.25 11.19 13.74
C SER A 78 -24.93 11.60 12.42
N LYS A 79 -26.17 12.13 12.47
CA LYS A 79 -26.90 12.57 11.28
C LYS A 79 -26.34 13.87 10.69
N GLU A 80 -25.61 14.65 11.50
CA GLU A 80 -24.99 15.89 11.11
C GLU A 80 -23.53 15.72 10.67
N VAL A 81 -22.99 14.52 10.82
CA VAL A 81 -21.58 14.20 10.51
C VAL A 81 -21.46 13.53 9.15
N ASN A 82 -20.65 14.08 8.27
CA ASN A 82 -20.24 13.43 7.03
C ASN A 82 -19.19 12.35 7.33
N LEU A 83 -19.59 11.09 7.23
CA LEU A 83 -18.73 9.94 7.56
C LEU A 83 -17.49 9.85 6.66
N SER A 84 -17.56 10.27 5.40
CA SER A 84 -16.39 10.29 4.51
C SER A 84 -15.36 11.33 4.97
N GLN A 85 -15.82 12.52 5.38
CA GLN A 85 -14.93 13.54 5.96
C GLN A 85 -14.31 13.07 7.27
N LEU A 86 -15.11 12.44 8.15
CA LEU A 86 -14.61 11.89 9.41
C LEU A 86 -13.55 10.82 9.15
N LEU A 87 -13.78 9.91 8.21
CA LEU A 87 -12.80 8.89 7.84
C LEU A 87 -11.52 9.52 7.31
N LYS A 88 -11.61 10.55 6.46
CA LYS A 88 -10.42 11.27 5.97
C LYS A 88 -9.64 11.89 7.11
N CYS A 89 -10.31 12.48 8.10
CA CYS A 89 -9.66 13.06 9.29
C CYS A 89 -8.97 11.99 10.13
N ILE A 90 -9.59 10.83 10.34
CA ILE A 90 -8.99 9.68 11.04
C ILE A 90 -7.73 9.20 10.29
N GLN A 91 -7.82 9.03 8.98
CA GLN A 91 -6.69 8.63 8.15
C GLN A 91 -5.57 9.69 8.13
N THR A 92 -5.94 10.97 8.13
CA THR A 92 -4.99 12.08 8.22
C THR A 92 -4.25 12.07 9.56
N PHE A 93 -4.96 11.89 10.68
CA PHE A 93 -4.34 11.74 11.99
C PHE A 93 -3.32 10.58 11.99
N TYR A 94 -3.71 9.41 11.44
CA TYR A 94 -2.79 8.28 11.34
C TYR A 94 -1.57 8.60 10.49
N SER A 95 -1.75 9.28 9.35
CA SER A 95 -0.64 9.73 8.50
C SER A 95 0.34 10.64 9.26
N VAL A 96 -0.17 11.63 10.00
CA VAL A 96 0.64 12.50 10.86
C VAL A 96 1.39 11.70 11.92
N LEU A 97 0.70 10.80 12.61
CA LEU A 97 1.28 9.95 13.65
C LEU A 97 2.46 9.12 13.10
N ILE A 98 2.26 8.41 11.97
CA ILE A 98 3.29 7.58 11.36
C ILE A 98 4.47 8.40 10.86
N LYS A 99 4.24 9.57 10.27
CA LYS A 99 5.33 10.46 9.82
C LYS A 99 6.18 10.95 10.99
N LEU A 100 5.56 11.36 12.09
CA LEU A 100 6.28 11.79 13.29
C LEU A 100 7.09 10.64 13.92
N ILE A 101 6.48 9.45 14.04
CA ILE A 101 7.18 8.26 14.54
C ILE A 101 8.38 7.92 13.65
N THR A 102 8.18 7.87 12.33
CA THR A 102 9.24 7.51 11.39
C THR A 102 10.36 8.54 11.40
N TYR A 103 10.02 9.83 11.45
CA TYR A 103 11.02 10.90 11.55
C TYR A 103 11.87 10.76 12.82
N ASN A 104 11.23 10.59 13.98
CA ASN A 104 11.94 10.42 15.25
C ASN A 104 12.85 9.17 15.23
N MET A 105 12.41 8.09 14.60
CA MET A 105 13.18 6.86 14.42
C MET A 105 14.44 7.11 13.57
N VAL A 106 14.30 7.74 12.41
CA VAL A 106 15.42 8.04 11.50
C VAL A 106 16.39 9.04 12.14
N GLN A 107 15.88 10.13 12.71
CA GLN A 107 16.70 11.15 13.38
C GLN A 107 17.52 10.56 14.54
N GLY A 108 16.94 9.63 15.28
CA GLY A 108 17.62 9.02 16.45
C GLY A 108 18.74 8.05 16.10
N THR A 109 18.86 7.61 14.86
CA THR A 109 19.86 6.63 14.39
C THR A 109 20.98 7.24 13.57
N VAL A 110 20.73 8.37 12.90
CA VAL A 110 21.76 9.04 12.09
C VAL A 110 22.67 9.90 12.99
N PRO A 111 24.01 9.82 12.86
CA PRO A 111 24.93 10.63 13.62
C PRO A 111 24.66 12.13 13.48
N LYS A 112 24.75 12.89 14.57
CA LYS A 112 24.40 14.31 14.64
C LYS A 112 25.19 15.22 13.68
N GLU A 113 26.34 14.80 13.19
CA GLU A 113 27.18 15.58 12.25
C GLU A 113 26.52 15.80 10.87
N LYS A 114 25.55 14.98 10.48
CA LYS A 114 24.76 15.14 9.24
C LYS A 114 23.39 15.83 9.44
N GLY A 115 23.02 16.12 10.67
CA GLY A 115 21.64 16.53 11.02
C GLY A 115 21.50 17.75 11.91
N ASP A 116 22.54 18.54 12.07
CA ASP A 116 22.57 19.66 13.01
C ASP A 116 21.82 20.89 12.46
N THR A 117 20.49 20.80 12.44
CA THR A 117 19.63 21.98 12.59
C THR A 117 18.55 21.62 13.61
N ASN A 118 18.65 22.26 14.76
CA ASN A 118 17.77 22.07 15.92
C ASN A 118 16.30 22.43 15.70
N ASP A 119 15.89 22.73 14.49
CA ASP A 119 14.54 23.23 14.21
C ASP A 119 13.95 22.59 12.93
N THR A 120 13.60 21.32 13.05
CA THR A 120 12.78 20.72 11.99
C THR A 120 11.33 20.99 12.32
N SER A 121 10.71 21.90 11.58
CA SER A 121 9.27 22.20 11.72
C SER A 121 8.43 20.96 11.42
N ILE A 122 7.31 20.83 12.11
CA ILE A 122 6.37 19.72 11.88
C ILE A 122 5.88 19.75 10.43
N GLU A 123 5.63 20.92 9.86
CA GLU A 123 5.29 21.10 8.45
C GLU A 123 6.33 20.46 7.51
N SER A 124 7.63 20.62 7.80
CA SER A 124 8.72 20.00 7.04
C SER A 124 8.71 18.46 7.15
N ILE A 125 8.33 17.92 8.31
CA ILE A 125 8.17 16.46 8.49
C ILE A 125 6.96 15.96 7.69
N LEU A 126 5.83 16.63 7.79
CA LEU A 126 4.59 16.22 7.14
C LEU A 126 4.66 16.32 5.61
N SER A 127 5.36 17.34 5.08
CA SER A 127 5.63 17.47 3.64
C SER A 127 6.67 16.49 3.09
N GLY A 128 7.39 15.78 3.96
CA GLY A 128 8.49 14.88 3.57
C GLY A 128 9.84 15.56 3.38
N LYS A 129 9.91 16.89 3.36
CA LYS A 129 11.17 17.64 3.18
C LYS A 129 12.22 17.31 4.24
N ALA A 130 11.78 17.07 5.49
CA ALA A 130 12.67 16.69 6.57
C ALA A 130 13.39 15.36 6.35
N PHE A 131 12.86 14.47 5.52
CA PHE A 131 13.47 13.18 5.20
C PHE A 131 14.58 13.29 4.16
N VAL A 132 14.54 14.31 3.29
CA VAL A 132 15.54 14.53 2.24
C VAL A 132 16.95 14.71 2.82
N LYS A 133 17.09 15.35 4.00
CA LYS A 133 18.39 15.47 4.68
C LYS A 133 19.03 14.13 5.07
N PHE A 134 18.26 13.06 5.11
CA PHE A 134 18.72 11.69 5.33
C PHE A 134 18.87 10.89 4.04
N GLY A 135 18.77 11.55 2.87
CA GLY A 135 18.80 10.91 1.55
C GLY A 135 17.53 10.20 1.16
N ILE A 136 16.40 10.42 1.87
CA ILE A 136 15.12 9.77 1.59
C ILE A 136 14.23 10.74 0.81
N ASN A 137 14.05 10.49 -0.50
CA ASN A 137 13.46 11.49 -1.41
C ASN A 137 11.96 11.34 -1.68
N ASN A 138 11.36 10.16 -1.43
CA ASN A 138 9.95 9.90 -1.78
C ASN A 138 9.06 9.49 -0.61
N TYR A 139 9.40 9.86 0.62
CA TYR A 139 8.62 9.39 1.77
C TYR A 139 7.15 9.82 1.70
N SER A 140 6.89 11.06 1.29
CA SER A 140 5.54 11.65 1.18
C SER A 140 5.00 11.71 -0.26
N TYR A 141 5.58 10.98 -1.21
CA TYR A 141 4.98 10.86 -2.53
C TYR A 141 3.68 10.08 -2.45
N ASP A 142 2.67 10.52 -3.20
CA ASP A 142 1.33 9.93 -3.23
C ASP A 142 0.59 9.99 -1.88
N ASP A 143 0.74 11.13 -1.20
CA ASP A 143 0.17 11.36 0.12
C ASP A 143 -1.08 12.24 0.05
N TRP A 144 -2.22 11.59 -0.05
CA TRP A 144 -3.54 12.23 -0.01
C TRP A 144 -3.82 13.01 1.29
N PHE A 145 -3.00 12.81 2.33
CA PHE A 145 -3.19 13.39 3.65
C PHE A 145 -2.41 14.69 3.85
N SER A 146 -1.62 15.11 2.85
CA SER A 146 -0.91 16.40 2.85
C SER A 146 -1.83 17.61 2.67
N TRP A 147 -3.16 17.40 2.49
CA TRP A 147 -4.15 18.49 2.43
C TRP A 147 -4.09 19.42 3.65
N ILE A 148 -3.70 18.92 4.83
CA ILE A 148 -3.55 19.74 6.05
C ILE A 148 -2.51 20.85 5.90
N LEU A 149 -1.52 20.68 5.02
CA LEU A 149 -0.50 21.69 4.75
C LEU A 149 -1.06 22.89 4.01
N LYS A 150 -2.13 22.70 3.22
CA LYS A 150 -2.85 23.79 2.56
C LYS A 150 -3.60 24.68 3.58
N TYR A 151 -4.09 24.06 4.64
CA TYR A 151 -4.91 24.71 5.68
C TYR A 151 -4.16 24.86 7.00
N TRP A 152 -2.81 24.84 6.93
CA TRP A 152 -1.95 24.92 8.10
C TRP A 152 -2.16 26.22 8.85
N ASP A 153 -2.49 26.14 10.14
CA ASP A 153 -2.67 27.26 11.04
C ASP A 153 -2.22 26.90 12.47
N SER A 154 -2.34 27.86 13.40
CA SER A 154 -1.93 27.72 14.79
C SER A 154 -2.62 26.56 15.52
N ASP A 155 -3.89 26.25 15.17
CA ASP A 155 -4.64 25.19 15.85
C ASP A 155 -4.13 23.82 15.42
N ILE A 156 -3.94 23.61 14.09
CA ILE A 156 -3.36 22.37 13.56
C ILE A 156 -1.95 22.18 14.10
N GLU A 157 -1.13 23.24 14.10
CA GLU A 157 0.23 23.20 14.62
C GLU A 157 0.26 22.83 16.10
N GLU A 158 -0.62 23.44 16.93
CA GLU A 158 -0.72 23.12 18.35
C GLU A 158 -1.06 21.64 18.60
N HIS A 159 -2.02 21.08 17.85
CA HIS A 159 -2.37 19.66 17.97
C HIS A 159 -1.24 18.74 17.54
N CYS A 160 -0.53 19.07 16.47
CA CYS A 160 0.63 18.32 16.01
C CYS A 160 1.80 18.42 17.01
N CYS A 161 2.03 19.59 17.62
CA CYS A 161 3.02 19.78 18.68
C CYS A 161 2.70 18.93 19.92
N LYS A 162 1.43 18.89 20.35
CA LYS A 162 0.97 18.05 21.46
C LYS A 162 1.19 16.57 21.15
N LEU A 163 0.87 16.12 19.93
CA LEU A 163 1.12 14.76 19.49
C LEU A 163 2.61 14.42 19.54
N ARG A 164 3.47 15.30 18.99
CA ARG A 164 4.93 15.14 19.05
C ARG A 164 5.44 15.04 20.48
N THR A 165 4.97 15.91 21.38
CA THR A 165 5.32 15.89 22.81
C THR A 165 4.92 14.56 23.47
N CYS A 166 3.74 14.03 23.18
CA CYS A 166 3.33 12.70 23.67
C CYS A 166 4.29 11.60 23.19
N LEU A 167 4.69 11.62 21.93
CA LEU A 167 5.62 10.64 21.35
C LEU A 167 7.05 10.77 21.94
N GLU A 168 7.51 11.99 22.20
CA GLU A 168 8.82 12.25 22.78
C GLU A 168 8.87 11.83 24.27
N ALA A 169 7.80 12.04 25.03
CA ALA A 169 7.70 11.57 26.42
C ALA A 169 7.77 10.04 26.51
N GLU A 170 7.25 9.34 25.53
CA GLU A 170 7.36 7.87 25.42
C GLU A 170 8.76 7.41 25.01
N ASN A 171 9.48 8.18 24.18
CA ASN A 171 10.85 7.87 23.77
C ASN A 171 11.84 7.91 24.94
N THR A 172 11.55 8.62 26.03
CA THR A 172 12.34 8.56 27.26
C THR A 172 12.23 7.22 28.00
N ILE A 173 11.14 6.48 27.77
CA ILE A 173 10.92 5.12 28.30
C ILE A 173 11.45 4.06 27.32
N LEU A 174 11.34 4.31 26.03
CA LEU A 174 11.88 3.50 24.95
C LEU A 174 13.23 4.10 24.55
N SER A 175 14.33 3.65 25.13
CA SER A 175 15.63 3.94 24.50
C SER A 175 15.45 3.67 22.99
N ILE A 176 16.02 4.53 22.13
CA ILE A 176 15.96 4.38 20.66
C ILE A 176 16.21 2.93 20.23
N LYS A 177 17.12 2.21 20.92
CA LYS A 177 17.36 0.78 20.72
C LYS A 177 16.18 -0.13 21.09
N GLY A 178 15.47 0.16 22.17
CA GLY A 178 14.28 -0.61 22.58
C GLY A 178 13.09 -0.37 21.67
N PHE A 179 12.92 0.86 21.17
CA PHE A 179 11.92 1.22 20.18
C PHE A 179 12.23 0.51 18.84
N ILE A 180 13.45 0.57 18.33
CA ILE A 180 13.90 -0.16 17.13
C ILE A 180 13.74 -1.68 17.32
N GLN A 181 14.03 -2.23 18.49
CA GLN A 181 13.81 -3.66 18.77
C GLN A 181 12.32 -4.02 18.83
N SER A 182 11.47 -3.17 19.39
CA SER A 182 10.02 -3.39 19.38
C SER A 182 9.41 -3.20 17.98
N PHE A 183 9.99 -2.31 17.16
CA PHE A 183 9.64 -2.15 15.73
C PHE A 183 10.07 -3.33 14.87
N ARG A 184 11.07 -4.10 15.29
CA ARG A 184 11.41 -5.38 14.62
C ARG A 184 10.29 -6.42 14.69
N SER A 185 9.24 -6.17 15.47
CA SER A 185 8.04 -7.00 15.56
C SER A 185 6.77 -6.17 15.30
N ASP A 186 6.36 -6.00 14.06
CA ASP A 186 5.03 -5.55 13.60
C ASP A 186 4.32 -4.38 14.35
N SER A 187 5.08 -3.53 15.07
CA SER A 187 4.50 -2.49 15.93
C SER A 187 3.69 -1.44 15.15
N LEU A 188 4.13 -1.06 13.95
CA LEU A 188 3.37 -0.10 13.12
C LEU A 188 2.07 -0.71 12.59
N LYS A 189 2.07 -2.00 12.30
CA LYS A 189 0.87 -2.76 11.95
C LYS A 189 -0.16 -2.68 13.07
N HIS A 190 0.25 -2.90 14.32
CA HIS A 190 -0.65 -2.81 15.47
C HIS A 190 -1.18 -1.39 15.70
N ILE A 191 -0.38 -0.35 15.43
CA ILE A 191 -0.86 1.04 15.49
C ILE A 191 -1.94 1.27 14.43
N TYR A 192 -1.71 0.83 13.20
CA TYR A 192 -2.70 0.88 12.12
C TYR A 192 -4.00 0.14 12.52
N GLU A 193 -3.87 -1.06 13.04
CA GLU A 193 -5.00 -1.88 13.50
C GLU A 193 -5.79 -1.24 14.65
N THR A 194 -5.18 -0.32 15.39
CA THR A 194 -5.83 0.39 16.51
C THR A 194 -6.54 1.66 16.05
N VAL A 195 -5.88 2.47 15.25
CA VAL A 195 -6.43 3.76 14.77
C VAL A 195 -7.56 3.54 13.75
N ILE A 196 -7.39 2.58 12.83
CA ILE A 196 -8.44 2.27 11.85
C ILE A 196 -9.32 1.14 12.39
N PRO A 197 -10.61 1.39 12.66
CA PRO A 197 -11.53 0.38 13.20
C PRO A 197 -11.52 -0.92 12.38
N LYS A 198 -11.55 -2.05 13.08
CA LYS A 198 -11.49 -3.39 12.47
C LYS A 198 -12.56 -3.59 11.40
N GLU A 199 -13.73 -3.04 11.63
CA GLU A 199 -14.89 -3.13 10.75
C GLU A 199 -14.62 -2.41 9.43
N ILE A 200 -14.00 -1.22 9.49
CA ILE A 200 -13.58 -0.46 8.31
C ILE A 200 -12.52 -1.26 7.54
N ARG A 201 -11.48 -1.76 8.23
CA ARG A 201 -10.42 -2.57 7.59
C ARG A 201 -10.98 -3.83 6.93
N HIS A 202 -11.92 -4.53 7.57
CA HIS A 202 -12.57 -5.70 6.98
C HIS A 202 -13.47 -5.35 5.80
N ALA A 203 -14.17 -4.20 5.85
CA ALA A 203 -14.95 -3.71 4.72
C ALA A 203 -14.04 -3.37 3.51
N LEU A 204 -12.81 -2.90 3.79
CA LEU A 204 -11.78 -2.64 2.80
C LEU A 204 -11.03 -3.91 2.33
N GLY A 205 -11.38 -5.08 2.86
CA GLY A 205 -10.76 -6.36 2.48
C GLY A 205 -9.33 -6.53 3.01
N GLU A 206 -8.94 -5.77 4.01
CA GLU A 206 -7.59 -5.78 4.58
C GLU A 206 -7.42 -6.92 5.59
N TYR A 207 -6.61 -7.90 5.23
CA TYR A 207 -6.26 -9.04 6.08
C TYR A 207 -4.75 -9.20 6.15
N TYR A 208 -4.21 -9.10 7.36
CA TYR A 208 -2.77 -9.22 7.55
C TYR A 208 -2.29 -10.67 7.54
N THR A 209 -1.23 -10.90 6.77
CA THR A 209 -0.60 -12.22 6.68
C THR A 209 0.24 -12.48 7.93
N PRO A 210 0.07 -13.61 8.62
CA PRO A 210 0.96 -14.01 9.71
C PRO A 210 2.40 -14.19 9.23
N ASP A 211 3.36 -13.80 10.05
CA ASP A 211 4.80 -13.82 9.75
C ASP A 211 5.32 -15.19 9.31
N TRP A 212 4.85 -16.26 9.99
CA TRP A 212 5.26 -17.62 9.64
C TRP A 212 4.79 -17.99 8.23
N LEU A 213 3.57 -17.55 7.84
CA LEU A 213 3.02 -17.83 6.52
C LEU A 213 3.77 -17.06 5.43
N ALA A 214 4.06 -15.77 5.66
CA ALA A 214 4.90 -14.99 4.76
C ALA A 214 6.28 -15.63 4.58
N THR A 215 6.89 -16.11 5.68
CA THR A 215 8.18 -16.82 5.64
C THR A 215 8.10 -18.12 4.83
N CYS A 216 7.04 -18.90 4.99
CA CYS A 216 6.84 -20.13 4.20
C CYS A 216 6.66 -19.82 2.72
N THR A 217 5.86 -18.80 2.40
CA THR A 217 5.62 -18.33 1.03
C THR A 217 6.93 -17.95 0.32
N ILE A 218 7.78 -17.16 0.98
CA ILE A 218 9.08 -16.73 0.44
C ILE A 218 10.01 -17.94 0.26
N LYS A 219 10.11 -18.82 1.26
CA LYS A 219 10.98 -19.98 1.22
C LYS A 219 10.58 -20.98 0.12
N ASN A 220 9.30 -21.15 -0.16
CA ASN A 220 8.86 -22.02 -1.27
C ASN A 220 9.42 -21.52 -2.61
N ALA A 221 9.35 -20.22 -2.88
CA ALA A 221 9.89 -19.64 -4.11
C ALA A 221 11.42 -19.72 -4.17
N LEU A 222 12.12 -19.39 -3.07
CA LEU A 222 13.58 -19.49 -2.98
C LEU A 222 14.08 -20.92 -3.20
N ASN A 223 13.46 -21.90 -2.56
CA ASN A 223 13.84 -23.31 -2.73
C ASN A 223 13.66 -23.79 -4.17
N ALA A 224 12.65 -23.29 -4.88
CA ALA A 224 12.40 -23.64 -6.27
C ALA A 224 13.37 -22.95 -7.24
N SER A 225 13.76 -21.69 -6.96
CA SER A 225 14.73 -20.95 -7.78
C SER A 225 16.13 -21.53 -7.68
N LYS A 226 16.50 -22.10 -6.52
CA LYS A 226 17.84 -22.58 -6.17
C LYS A 226 18.91 -21.48 -6.17
N GLU A 227 18.50 -20.24 -6.21
CA GLU A 227 19.36 -19.06 -6.21
C GLU A 227 19.49 -18.47 -4.80
N LYS A 228 20.50 -17.66 -4.55
CA LYS A 228 20.65 -16.96 -3.28
C LYS A 228 19.67 -15.79 -3.22
N VAL A 229 19.11 -15.54 -2.05
CA VAL A 229 18.20 -14.41 -1.83
C VAL A 229 18.84 -13.06 -2.16
N THR A 230 20.17 -12.97 -2.03
CA THR A 230 20.98 -11.77 -2.34
C THR A 230 21.15 -11.49 -3.82
N ASP A 231 20.81 -12.42 -4.69
CA ASP A 231 21.00 -12.31 -6.13
C ASP A 231 19.69 -12.11 -6.89
N LEU A 232 18.56 -12.09 -6.16
CA LEU A 232 17.21 -12.04 -6.69
C LEU A 232 16.50 -10.73 -6.35
N ARG A 233 15.66 -10.29 -7.27
CA ARG A 233 14.74 -9.19 -7.06
C ARG A 233 13.34 -9.70 -6.70
N PHE A 234 12.76 -9.10 -5.66
CA PHE A 234 11.45 -9.45 -5.11
C PHE A 234 10.43 -8.34 -5.29
N ILE A 235 9.19 -8.73 -5.55
CA ILE A 235 8.04 -7.82 -5.54
C ILE A 235 6.92 -8.45 -4.71
N ASP A 236 6.26 -7.60 -3.88
CA ASP A 236 4.92 -7.86 -3.37
C ASP A 236 3.94 -6.88 -4.03
N PRO A 237 3.07 -7.34 -4.92
CA PRO A 237 2.17 -6.48 -5.70
C PRO A 237 0.94 -6.00 -4.93
N THR A 238 0.73 -6.48 -3.70
CA THR A 238 -0.39 -6.13 -2.80
C THR A 238 0.11 -6.10 -1.36
N CYS A 239 1.12 -5.25 -1.13
CA CYS A 239 2.03 -5.39 0.02
C CYS A 239 1.39 -5.05 1.38
N GLY A 240 0.23 -4.39 1.41
CA GLY A 240 -0.36 -3.91 2.65
C GLY A 240 0.65 -3.08 3.45
N ALA A 241 0.79 -3.38 4.73
CA ALA A 241 1.78 -2.74 5.60
C ALA A 241 3.24 -3.25 5.42
N GLY A 242 3.51 -4.09 4.40
CA GLY A 242 4.87 -4.51 4.02
C GLY A 242 5.38 -5.77 4.74
N THR A 243 4.52 -6.68 5.19
CA THR A 243 4.93 -7.91 5.88
C THR A 243 5.90 -8.75 5.04
N PHE A 244 5.57 -9.02 3.78
CA PHE A 244 6.46 -9.78 2.90
C PHE A 244 7.77 -9.03 2.61
N LEU A 245 7.69 -7.71 2.39
CA LEU A 245 8.86 -6.87 2.12
C LEU A 245 9.87 -6.97 3.25
N THR A 246 9.43 -6.73 4.49
CA THR A 246 10.30 -6.78 5.66
C THR A 246 10.88 -8.18 5.90
N ARG A 247 10.14 -9.24 5.59
CA ARG A 247 10.62 -10.61 5.71
C ARG A 247 11.70 -10.95 4.67
N VAL A 248 11.50 -10.58 3.41
CA VAL A 248 12.54 -10.74 2.36
C VAL A 248 13.79 -9.96 2.75
N MET A 249 13.65 -8.69 3.15
CA MET A 249 14.77 -7.83 3.55
C MET A 249 15.58 -8.44 4.69
N ARG A 250 14.93 -8.99 5.71
CA ARG A 250 15.61 -9.69 6.82
C ARG A 250 16.33 -10.95 6.37
N MET A 251 15.81 -11.69 5.39
CA MET A 251 16.51 -12.85 4.81
C MET A 251 17.76 -12.39 4.03
N ILE A 252 17.65 -11.31 3.25
CA ILE A 252 18.81 -10.70 2.57
C ILE A 252 19.87 -10.26 3.60
N GLN A 253 19.47 -9.57 4.67
CA GLN A 253 20.39 -9.15 5.74
C GLN A 253 21.12 -10.33 6.39
N ALA A 254 20.43 -11.44 6.59
CA ALA A 254 21.00 -12.62 7.23
C ALA A 254 22.04 -13.33 6.34
N GLU A 255 21.92 -13.24 5.02
CA GLU A 255 22.81 -13.90 4.06
C GLU A 255 23.85 -12.97 3.43
N SER A 256 23.66 -11.66 3.49
CA SER A 256 24.63 -10.69 2.97
C SER A 256 25.84 -10.52 3.90
N LEU A 257 27.02 -10.32 3.32
CA LEU A 257 28.29 -10.26 4.08
C LEU A 257 28.32 -9.22 5.21
N ASN A 258 27.64 -8.11 5.09
CA ASN A 258 27.61 -7.03 6.10
C ASN A 258 26.17 -6.66 6.50
N GLY A 259 25.22 -7.56 6.29
CA GLY A 259 23.80 -7.25 6.51
C GLY A 259 23.25 -6.17 5.57
N PHE A 260 23.99 -5.77 4.53
CA PHE A 260 23.63 -4.70 3.62
C PHE A 260 22.50 -5.12 2.67
N ILE A 261 21.52 -4.24 2.48
CA ILE A 261 20.43 -4.39 1.53
C ILE A 261 20.55 -3.31 0.45
N ASN A 262 20.53 -3.72 -0.81
CA ASN A 262 20.30 -2.78 -1.89
C ASN A 262 18.78 -2.52 -1.98
N PRO A 263 18.31 -1.27 -1.80
CA PRO A 263 16.88 -0.95 -1.82
C PRO A 263 16.16 -1.40 -3.09
N SER A 264 16.83 -1.43 -4.25
CA SER A 264 16.22 -1.86 -5.52
C SER A 264 15.83 -3.34 -5.58
N MET A 265 16.29 -4.17 -4.62
CA MET A 265 16.03 -5.61 -4.63
C MET A 265 14.60 -5.98 -4.18
N VAL A 266 13.94 -5.13 -3.40
CA VAL A 266 12.64 -5.44 -2.80
C VAL A 266 11.68 -4.29 -3.01
N ALA A 267 10.68 -4.49 -3.85
CA ALA A 267 9.66 -3.49 -4.13
C ALA A 267 8.25 -3.93 -3.70
N GLY A 268 7.40 -2.97 -3.37
CA GLY A 268 6.02 -3.20 -2.96
C GLY A 268 5.04 -2.25 -3.64
N PHE A 269 3.83 -2.75 -3.89
CA PHE A 269 2.74 -1.99 -4.46
C PHE A 269 1.46 -2.25 -3.65
N ASP A 270 0.66 -1.23 -3.47
CA ASP A 270 -0.68 -1.39 -2.88
C ASP A 270 -1.61 -0.28 -3.38
N ILE A 271 -2.90 -0.59 -3.45
CA ILE A 271 -3.94 0.35 -3.87
C ILE A 271 -4.36 1.29 -2.71
N ASN A 272 -4.02 0.94 -1.47
CA ASN A 272 -4.32 1.74 -0.29
C ASN A 272 -3.12 2.63 0.07
N SER A 273 -3.27 3.95 -0.11
CA SER A 273 -2.20 4.93 0.18
C SER A 273 -1.72 4.92 1.64
N LEU A 274 -2.62 4.61 2.59
CA LEU A 274 -2.28 4.53 4.01
C LEU A 274 -1.46 3.26 4.33
N ALA A 275 -1.79 2.15 3.69
CA ALA A 275 -1.00 0.92 3.76
C ALA A 275 0.40 1.15 3.18
N VAL A 276 0.51 1.85 2.05
CA VAL A 276 1.79 2.23 1.43
C VAL A 276 2.65 3.08 2.38
N LEU A 277 2.06 4.09 3.03
CA LEU A 277 2.78 4.92 4.01
C LEU A 277 3.30 4.06 5.18
N THR A 278 2.49 3.13 5.67
CA THR A 278 2.88 2.18 6.72
C THR A 278 4.00 1.25 6.26
N ALA A 279 3.90 0.74 5.02
CA ALA A 279 4.92 -0.11 4.43
C ALA A 279 6.25 0.63 4.23
N LYS A 280 6.22 1.91 3.81
CA LYS A 280 7.42 2.76 3.73
C LYS A 280 8.09 2.93 5.10
N ALA A 281 7.29 3.16 6.15
CA ALA A 281 7.81 3.28 7.51
C ALA A 281 8.43 1.96 8.01
N ASN A 282 7.79 0.82 7.76
CA ASN A 282 8.33 -0.51 8.08
C ASN A 282 9.59 -0.85 7.26
N TYR A 283 9.64 -0.42 6.01
CA TYR A 283 10.83 -0.54 5.16
C TYR A 283 12.02 0.20 5.78
N LEU A 284 11.83 1.49 6.12
CA LEU A 284 12.85 2.30 6.77
C LEU A 284 13.28 1.71 8.12
N ALA A 285 12.35 1.24 8.93
CA ALA A 285 12.65 0.58 10.20
C ALA A 285 13.53 -0.68 10.01
N THR A 286 13.40 -1.37 8.88
CA THR A 286 14.19 -2.57 8.58
C THR A 286 15.63 -2.23 8.17
N ILE A 287 15.84 -1.12 7.44
CA ILE A 287 17.17 -0.67 7.01
C ILE A 287 17.75 0.45 7.89
N ILE A 288 17.18 0.69 9.05
CA ILE A 288 17.47 1.86 9.88
C ILE A 288 18.95 2.03 10.19
N ASP A 289 19.65 0.93 10.49
CA ASP A 289 21.08 0.92 10.80
C ASP A 289 21.97 1.22 9.57
N GLN A 290 21.39 1.24 8.37
CA GLN A 290 22.07 1.41 7.08
C GLN A 290 21.76 2.74 6.40
N ILE A 291 20.79 3.52 6.90
CA ILE A 291 20.34 4.75 6.25
C ILE A 291 21.51 5.71 5.99
N SER A 292 22.44 5.84 6.94
CA SER A 292 23.63 6.68 6.77
C SER A 292 24.62 6.18 5.69
N SER A 293 24.49 4.93 5.27
CA SER A 293 25.34 4.33 4.23
C SER A 293 24.86 4.64 2.81
N TYR A 294 23.63 5.13 2.66
CA TYR A 294 23.08 5.56 1.37
C TYR A 294 23.36 7.07 1.18
N SER A 295 23.77 7.47 -0.02
CA SER A 295 23.88 8.89 -0.38
C SER A 295 22.47 9.47 -0.55
N ASP A 296 21.69 8.85 -1.43
CA ASP A 296 20.29 9.13 -1.72
C ASP A 296 19.59 7.85 -2.16
N PHE A 297 18.34 7.67 -1.78
CA PHE A 297 17.53 6.56 -2.27
C PHE A 297 16.03 6.88 -2.30
N VAL A 298 15.33 6.13 -3.10
CA VAL A 298 13.87 6.12 -3.18
C VAL A 298 13.39 4.83 -2.56
N ILE A 299 12.47 4.92 -1.59
CA ILE A 299 11.84 3.75 -0.98
C ILE A 299 10.99 3.07 -2.06
N PRO A 300 11.27 1.81 -2.46
CA PRO A 300 10.58 1.16 -3.57
C PRO A 300 9.21 0.59 -3.14
N VAL A 301 8.38 1.42 -2.53
CA VAL A 301 7.01 1.10 -2.14
C VAL A 301 6.09 2.17 -2.72
N TYR A 302 5.12 1.74 -3.52
CA TYR A 302 4.34 2.62 -4.37
C TYR A 302 2.84 2.42 -4.18
N HIS A 303 2.11 3.53 -4.16
CA HIS A 303 0.66 3.52 -4.29
C HIS A 303 0.30 3.26 -5.75
N TYR A 304 -0.30 2.09 -6.03
CA TYR A 304 -0.44 1.63 -7.40
C TYR A 304 -1.50 0.53 -7.53
N ASP A 305 -2.45 0.71 -8.45
CA ASP A 305 -3.40 -0.35 -8.82
C ASP A 305 -2.75 -1.28 -9.85
N ILE A 306 -2.41 -2.49 -9.45
CA ILE A 306 -1.73 -3.47 -10.30
C ILE A 306 -2.58 -3.99 -11.44
N ILE A 307 -3.91 -3.93 -11.32
CA ILE A 307 -4.86 -4.36 -12.35
C ILE A 307 -5.03 -3.27 -13.40
N ASN A 308 -5.34 -2.05 -12.95
CA ASN A 308 -5.55 -0.89 -13.80
C ASN A 308 -4.26 -0.07 -13.95
N THR A 309 -3.16 -0.75 -14.25
CA THR A 309 -1.84 -0.14 -14.35
C THR A 309 -1.75 0.86 -15.50
N PRO A 310 -0.90 1.90 -15.38
CA PRO A 310 -0.51 2.72 -16.51
C PRO A 310 -0.06 1.87 -17.70
N ALA A 311 -0.51 2.24 -18.88
CA ALA A 311 -0.18 1.58 -20.13
C ALA A 311 0.62 2.51 -21.04
N LEU A 312 1.54 1.95 -21.84
CA LEU A 312 2.18 2.67 -22.91
C LEU A 312 1.29 2.59 -24.15
N GLU A 313 0.86 3.75 -24.63
CA GLU A 313 0.15 3.90 -25.91
C GLU A 313 1.00 4.78 -26.84
N GLY A 314 1.63 4.16 -27.82
CA GLY A 314 2.60 4.84 -28.68
C GLY A 314 3.78 5.38 -27.88
N ASP A 315 3.97 6.69 -27.91
CA ASP A 315 5.05 7.40 -27.20
C ASP A 315 4.58 8.11 -25.91
N LYS A 316 3.45 7.68 -25.35
CA LYS A 316 2.88 8.24 -24.13
C LYS A 316 2.61 7.17 -23.09
N LEU A 317 2.79 7.52 -21.82
CA LEU A 317 2.32 6.75 -20.69
C LEU A 317 0.94 7.29 -20.30
N ILE A 318 -0.07 6.45 -20.39
CA ILE A 318 -1.43 6.78 -19.94
C ILE A 318 -1.54 6.44 -18.47
N VAL A 319 -1.66 7.47 -17.64
CA VAL A 319 -1.81 7.35 -16.19
C VAL A 319 -3.23 7.68 -15.81
N ASP A 320 -3.97 6.67 -15.41
CA ASP A 320 -5.28 6.85 -14.78
C ASP A 320 -5.10 6.83 -13.27
N THR A 321 -5.45 7.93 -12.61
CA THR A 321 -5.27 8.09 -11.16
C THR A 321 -6.41 7.45 -10.34
N ASN A 322 -7.38 6.79 -10.99
CA ASN A 322 -8.59 6.24 -10.38
C ASN A 322 -9.53 7.29 -9.72
N CYS A 323 -9.23 8.57 -9.90
CA CYS A 323 -10.01 9.70 -9.36
C CYS A 323 -10.50 10.66 -10.45
N ASP A 324 -10.87 10.10 -11.59
CA ASP A 324 -11.37 10.81 -12.79
C ASP A 324 -10.32 11.72 -13.48
N LEU A 325 -9.06 11.64 -13.09
CA LEU A 325 -7.94 12.31 -13.75
C LEU A 325 -7.16 11.29 -14.59
N ILE A 326 -7.27 11.38 -15.90
CA ILE A 326 -6.47 10.62 -16.86
C ILE A 326 -5.43 11.54 -17.46
N CYS A 327 -4.16 11.16 -17.35
CA CYS A 327 -3.03 11.94 -17.84
C CYS A 327 -2.28 11.18 -18.92
N GLU A 328 -2.03 11.83 -20.05
CA GLU A 328 -1.13 11.37 -21.09
C GLU A 328 0.23 12.03 -20.91
N ILE A 329 1.22 11.26 -20.50
CA ILE A 329 2.56 11.78 -20.20
C ILE A 329 3.55 11.30 -21.27
N PRO A 330 4.24 12.19 -21.99
CA PRO A 330 5.24 11.81 -22.98
C PRO A 330 6.31 10.90 -22.38
N ARG A 331 6.66 9.84 -23.09
CA ARG A 331 7.63 8.83 -22.61
C ARG A 331 9.01 9.43 -22.32
N CYS A 332 9.41 10.48 -23.05
CA CYS A 332 10.67 11.18 -22.79
C CYS A 332 10.71 11.82 -21.40
N ILE A 333 9.59 12.41 -20.93
CA ILE A 333 9.45 12.96 -19.58
C ILE A 333 9.49 11.83 -18.55
N CYS A 334 8.75 10.74 -18.78
CA CYS A 334 8.76 9.59 -17.88
C CYS A 334 10.15 8.98 -17.73
N LYS A 335 10.89 8.81 -18.84
CA LYS A 335 12.26 8.31 -18.80
C LYS A 335 13.21 9.26 -18.08
N LYS A 336 13.08 10.57 -18.29
CA LYS A 336 13.90 11.56 -17.58
C LYS A 336 13.64 11.52 -16.08
N ALA A 337 12.36 11.48 -15.66
CA ALA A 337 11.99 11.35 -14.26
C ALA A 337 12.55 10.06 -13.63
N GLU A 338 12.47 8.93 -14.35
CA GLU A 338 13.01 7.64 -13.88
C GLU A 338 14.54 7.66 -13.78
N GLN A 339 15.24 8.15 -14.76
CA GLN A 339 16.71 8.25 -14.75
C GLN A 339 17.24 9.16 -13.64
N GLN A 340 16.50 10.18 -13.27
CA GLN A 340 16.85 11.16 -12.25
C GLN A 340 16.08 10.96 -10.93
N LYS A 341 15.40 9.83 -10.73
CA LYS A 341 14.46 9.64 -9.63
C LYS A 341 15.01 9.91 -8.21
N LEU A 342 16.31 9.82 -8.03
CA LEU A 342 16.97 10.12 -6.76
C LEU A 342 16.99 11.63 -6.42
N SER A 343 16.89 12.50 -7.40
CA SER A 343 16.92 13.95 -7.23
C SER A 343 15.72 14.68 -7.86
N PHE A 344 14.85 13.97 -8.57
CA PHE A 344 13.75 14.54 -9.33
C PHE A 344 12.53 14.73 -8.45
N CYS A 345 12.06 15.97 -8.31
CA CYS A 345 10.94 16.32 -7.46
C CYS A 345 9.71 16.83 -8.23
N ALA A 346 8.64 17.13 -7.52
CA ALA A 346 7.41 17.68 -8.10
C ALA A 346 7.63 19.00 -8.86
N ASP A 347 8.50 19.86 -8.35
CA ASP A 347 8.79 21.15 -9.00
C ASP A 347 9.52 20.93 -10.34
N ASP A 348 10.47 19.99 -10.42
CA ASP A 348 11.14 19.61 -11.67
C ASP A 348 10.16 19.04 -12.68
N PHE A 349 9.25 18.20 -12.23
CA PHE A 349 8.21 17.61 -13.07
C PHE A 349 7.27 18.68 -13.65
N LEU A 350 6.78 19.59 -12.80
CA LEU A 350 5.93 20.68 -13.22
C LEU A 350 6.65 21.61 -14.21
N GLN A 351 7.93 21.89 -13.97
CA GLN A 351 8.74 22.70 -14.90
C GLN A 351 8.87 22.02 -16.27
N LEU A 352 9.13 20.70 -16.30
CA LEU A 352 9.19 19.95 -17.55
C LEU A 352 7.87 19.97 -18.32
N ILE A 353 6.75 19.76 -17.63
CA ILE A 353 5.41 19.84 -18.25
C ILE A 353 5.15 21.22 -18.84
N CYS A 354 5.59 22.28 -18.17
CA CYS A 354 5.43 23.64 -18.66
C CYS A 354 6.25 23.93 -19.92
N GLN A 355 7.40 23.31 -20.06
CA GLN A 355 8.34 23.54 -21.17
C GLN A 355 8.12 22.63 -22.40
N HIS A 356 7.45 21.47 -22.24
CA HIS A 356 7.30 20.49 -23.29
C HIS A 356 6.00 20.71 -24.08
N GLU A 357 6.11 20.81 -25.41
CA GLU A 357 4.96 21.09 -26.29
C GLU A 357 3.88 20.01 -26.22
N ASP A 358 4.26 18.72 -26.20
CA ASP A 358 3.34 17.59 -26.14
C ASP A 358 2.60 17.46 -24.80
N CYS A 359 2.89 18.32 -23.83
CA CYS A 359 2.22 18.35 -22.52
C CYS A 359 1.09 19.38 -22.43
N ALA A 360 0.60 19.93 -23.53
CA ALA A 360 -0.40 21.00 -23.49
C ALA A 360 -1.68 20.58 -22.73
N GLU A 361 -2.21 19.41 -22.99
CA GLU A 361 -3.42 18.90 -22.29
C GLU A 361 -3.13 18.57 -20.81
N LEU A 362 -2.00 17.91 -20.52
CA LEU A 362 -1.57 17.64 -19.14
C LEU A 362 -1.37 18.94 -18.35
N ARG A 363 -0.73 19.92 -18.96
CA ARG A 363 -0.57 21.26 -18.37
C ARG A 363 -1.92 21.88 -18.04
N LYS A 364 -2.85 21.88 -18.99
CA LYS A 364 -4.20 22.41 -18.80
C LYS A 364 -4.93 21.70 -17.65
N SER A 365 -4.78 20.38 -17.54
CA SER A 365 -5.40 19.58 -16.48
C SER A 365 -4.84 19.86 -15.08
N ILE A 366 -3.62 20.39 -14.96
CA ILE A 366 -2.96 20.63 -13.68
C ILE A 366 -2.99 22.12 -13.30
N THR A 367 -2.82 23.04 -14.25
CA THR A 367 -2.62 24.48 -13.94
C THR A 367 -3.85 25.21 -13.45
N HIS A 368 -5.03 24.62 -13.52
CA HIS A 368 -6.23 25.23 -12.93
C HIS A 368 -6.30 25.08 -11.40
N TYR A 369 -5.47 24.19 -10.82
CA TYR A 369 -5.33 24.06 -9.36
C TYR A 369 -4.37 25.08 -8.77
N ASP A 370 -4.50 25.38 -7.48
CA ASP A 370 -3.51 26.18 -6.74
C ASP A 370 -2.14 25.46 -6.66
N SER A 371 -1.10 26.20 -6.33
CA SER A 371 0.28 25.72 -6.34
C SER A 371 0.52 24.51 -5.43
N THR A 372 -0.18 24.42 -4.30
CA THR A 372 -0.06 23.29 -3.36
C THR A 372 -0.69 22.05 -3.95
N ASN A 373 -1.90 22.15 -4.52
CA ASN A 373 -2.58 21.05 -5.17
C ASN A 373 -1.81 20.57 -6.41
N GLN A 374 -1.21 21.48 -7.20
CA GLN A 374 -0.35 21.11 -8.33
C GLN A 374 0.81 20.24 -7.90
N LYS A 375 1.49 20.56 -6.79
CA LYS A 375 2.61 19.74 -6.26
C LYS A 375 2.16 18.36 -5.78
N ILE A 376 1.01 18.28 -5.12
CA ILE A 376 0.45 17.00 -4.66
C ILE A 376 0.11 16.13 -5.86
N ILE A 377 -0.56 16.67 -6.88
CA ILE A 377 -0.89 15.93 -8.11
C ILE A 377 0.40 15.49 -8.83
N ALA A 378 1.39 16.37 -8.94
CA ALA A 378 2.69 16.03 -9.52
C ALA A 378 3.36 14.86 -8.79
N ASN A 379 3.34 14.84 -7.46
CA ASN A 379 3.86 13.73 -6.66
C ASN A 379 3.08 12.42 -6.89
N ILE A 380 1.76 12.49 -7.05
CA ILE A 380 0.94 11.32 -7.40
C ILE A 380 1.35 10.76 -8.77
N LEU A 381 1.51 11.62 -9.77
CA LEU A 381 1.93 11.21 -11.10
C LEU A 381 3.34 10.64 -11.11
N LEU A 382 4.28 11.25 -10.39
CA LEU A 382 5.65 10.74 -10.23
C LEU A 382 5.67 9.36 -9.58
N ASN A 383 4.88 9.15 -8.53
CA ASN A 383 4.75 7.83 -7.91
C ASN A 383 4.27 6.79 -8.92
N ARG A 384 3.28 7.10 -9.77
CA ARG A 384 2.79 6.19 -10.82
C ARG A 384 3.85 5.92 -11.90
N ILE A 385 4.61 6.93 -12.30
CA ILE A 385 5.72 6.78 -13.25
C ILE A 385 6.78 5.84 -12.65
N PHE A 386 7.25 6.10 -11.45
CA PHE A 386 8.28 5.27 -10.81
C PHE A 386 7.79 3.83 -10.61
N ALA A 387 6.56 3.65 -10.14
CA ALA A 387 5.94 2.34 -10.01
C ALA A 387 5.90 1.58 -11.35
N PHE A 388 5.61 2.27 -12.45
CA PHE A 388 5.58 1.67 -13.79
C PHE A 388 6.94 1.07 -14.19
N TYR A 389 8.06 1.73 -13.89
CA TYR A 389 9.39 1.24 -14.21
C TYR A 389 9.92 0.17 -13.25
N GLU A 390 9.35 0.07 -12.03
CA GLU A 390 9.75 -0.90 -11.01
C GLU A 390 9.08 -2.29 -11.13
N ARG A 391 8.26 -2.55 -12.12
CA ARG A 391 7.34 -3.70 -12.25
C ARG A 391 7.95 -5.05 -12.60
N LYS A 392 9.26 -5.29 -12.52
CA LYS A 392 9.82 -6.59 -12.91
C LYS A 392 10.66 -7.20 -11.80
N ALA A 393 10.39 -8.49 -11.49
CA ALA A 393 11.10 -9.25 -10.47
C ALA A 393 11.30 -10.71 -10.85
N ASP A 394 12.29 -11.33 -10.23
CA ASP A 394 12.58 -12.75 -10.38
C ASP A 394 11.64 -13.60 -9.53
N ILE A 395 11.27 -13.06 -8.37
CA ILE A 395 10.31 -13.67 -7.46
C ILE A 395 9.22 -12.67 -7.07
N VAL A 396 7.97 -13.06 -7.25
CA VAL A 396 6.82 -12.33 -6.74
C VAL A 396 6.18 -13.13 -5.61
N VAL A 397 5.99 -12.47 -4.47
CA VAL A 397 5.35 -13.05 -3.27
C VAL A 397 4.21 -12.15 -2.80
N GLY A 398 3.22 -12.69 -2.13
CA GLY A 398 2.15 -11.87 -1.58
C GLY A 398 0.92 -12.64 -1.15
N ASN A 399 -0.05 -11.89 -0.63
CA ASN A 399 -1.38 -12.35 -0.29
C ASN A 399 -2.40 -11.40 -0.94
N PRO A 400 -2.77 -11.61 -2.21
CA PRO A 400 -3.68 -10.72 -2.92
C PRO A 400 -5.08 -10.73 -2.30
N PRO A 401 -5.90 -9.67 -2.50
CA PRO A 401 -7.22 -9.55 -1.90
C PRO A 401 -8.17 -10.67 -2.32
N TRP A 402 -8.95 -11.20 -1.35
CA TRP A 402 -9.92 -12.30 -1.55
C TRP A 402 -11.35 -11.75 -1.60
N VAL A 403 -11.69 -11.10 -2.69
CA VAL A 403 -13.01 -10.53 -2.91
C VAL A 403 -13.64 -11.16 -4.14
N ASN A 404 -14.88 -11.67 -4.00
CA ASN A 404 -15.59 -12.17 -5.16
C ASN A 404 -15.96 -11.02 -6.09
N TRP A 405 -15.89 -11.26 -7.39
CA TRP A 405 -16.20 -10.28 -8.43
C TRP A 405 -17.56 -9.58 -8.22
N GLU A 406 -18.58 -10.33 -7.78
CA GLU A 406 -19.92 -9.79 -7.54
C GLU A 406 -19.95 -8.63 -6.50
N TYR A 407 -19.02 -8.63 -5.55
CA TYR A 407 -18.93 -7.62 -4.46
C TYR A 407 -18.02 -6.43 -4.78
N LEU A 408 -17.32 -6.46 -5.91
CA LEU A 408 -16.49 -5.33 -6.29
C LEU A 408 -17.33 -4.11 -6.70
N PRO A 409 -16.84 -2.88 -6.48
CA PRO A 409 -17.51 -1.66 -6.91
C PRO A 409 -17.78 -1.64 -8.42
N GLN A 410 -18.88 -1.04 -8.84
CA GLN A 410 -19.27 -1.01 -10.26
C GLN A 410 -18.24 -0.26 -11.13
N LYS A 411 -17.69 0.85 -10.63
CA LYS A 411 -16.63 1.61 -11.34
C LYS A 411 -15.39 0.73 -11.56
N TYR A 412 -14.98 -0.04 -10.53
CA TYR A 412 -13.84 -0.96 -10.60
C TYR A 412 -14.10 -2.10 -11.60
N LYS A 413 -15.30 -2.70 -11.54
CA LYS A 413 -15.73 -3.73 -12.49
C LYS A 413 -15.69 -3.23 -13.93
N ALA A 414 -16.30 -2.07 -14.20
CA ALA A 414 -16.36 -1.50 -15.54
C ALA A 414 -14.97 -1.32 -16.17
N LYS A 415 -14.00 -0.92 -15.36
CA LYS A 415 -12.63 -0.65 -15.79
C LYS A 415 -11.82 -1.94 -16.00
N SER A 416 -12.01 -2.97 -15.19
CA SER A 416 -11.19 -4.18 -15.18
C SER A 416 -11.84 -5.40 -15.85
N GLN A 417 -13.15 -5.36 -16.17
CA GLN A 417 -13.89 -6.50 -16.72
C GLN A 417 -13.32 -7.06 -18.03
N HIS A 418 -12.73 -6.22 -18.88
CA HIS A 418 -12.16 -6.62 -20.18
C HIS A 418 -10.96 -7.56 -20.04
N LEU A 419 -10.23 -7.49 -18.91
CA LEU A 419 -9.06 -8.33 -18.67
C LEU A 419 -9.39 -9.80 -18.46
N TRP A 420 -10.58 -10.13 -17.95
CA TRP A 420 -10.96 -11.51 -17.72
C TRP A 420 -10.99 -12.35 -19.01
N PRO A 421 -11.73 -11.96 -20.07
CA PRO A 421 -11.70 -12.66 -21.34
C PRO A 421 -10.35 -12.53 -22.04
N GLU A 422 -9.64 -11.41 -21.88
CA GLU A 422 -8.33 -11.19 -22.49
C GLU A 422 -7.28 -12.21 -21.98
N TYR A 423 -7.35 -12.58 -20.70
CA TYR A 423 -6.52 -13.63 -20.13
C TYR A 423 -7.10 -15.05 -20.25
N GLY A 424 -8.28 -15.22 -20.83
CA GLY A 424 -8.95 -16.51 -20.94
C GLY A 424 -9.57 -17.03 -19.64
N LEU A 425 -9.81 -16.15 -18.67
CA LEU A 425 -10.34 -16.52 -17.36
C LEU A 425 -11.84 -16.77 -17.35
N PHE A 426 -12.58 -16.04 -18.18
CA PHE A 426 -14.01 -16.20 -18.35
C PHE A 426 -14.39 -16.54 -19.78
N ASN A 427 -15.36 -17.46 -19.91
CA ASN A 427 -16.09 -17.67 -21.15
C ASN A 427 -17.47 -16.97 -21.15
N ALA A 428 -17.94 -16.50 -20.00
CA ALA A 428 -19.24 -15.86 -19.85
C ALA A 428 -19.23 -14.43 -20.41
N LYS A 429 -20.27 -14.06 -21.15
CA LYS A 429 -20.47 -12.71 -21.69
C LYS A 429 -21.69 -12.06 -21.06
N GLY A 430 -21.65 -10.75 -20.85
CA GLY A 430 -22.83 -9.98 -20.43
C GLY A 430 -23.27 -10.24 -18.98
N ARG A 431 -24.55 -10.56 -18.77
CA ARG A 431 -25.17 -10.74 -17.45
C ARG A 431 -24.49 -11.82 -16.59
N ASP A 432 -24.01 -12.89 -17.20
CA ASP A 432 -23.38 -14.00 -16.49
C ASP A 432 -22.08 -13.58 -15.80
N LEU A 433 -21.40 -12.57 -16.33
CA LEU A 433 -20.21 -11.98 -15.72
C LEU A 433 -20.54 -11.28 -14.38
N SER A 434 -21.68 -10.59 -14.33
CA SER A 434 -22.10 -9.81 -13.16
C SER A 434 -22.40 -10.66 -11.93
N PHE A 435 -22.75 -11.94 -12.10
CA PHE A 435 -23.06 -12.90 -11.04
C PHE A 435 -21.94 -13.92 -10.80
N SER A 436 -20.77 -13.69 -11.41
CA SER A 436 -19.66 -14.61 -11.20
C SER A 436 -19.12 -14.53 -9.78
N LYS A 437 -18.93 -15.69 -9.17
CA LYS A 437 -18.29 -15.87 -7.86
C LYS A 437 -16.78 -16.00 -7.96
N GLU A 438 -16.20 -15.68 -9.13
CA GLU A 438 -14.75 -15.69 -9.29
C GLU A 438 -14.08 -14.68 -8.35
N ASP A 439 -12.96 -15.06 -7.80
CA ASP A 439 -12.19 -14.25 -6.86
C ASP A 439 -11.23 -13.34 -7.62
N ILE A 440 -11.16 -12.06 -7.23
CA ILE A 440 -10.26 -11.08 -7.87
C ILE A 440 -8.79 -11.50 -7.79
N SER A 441 -8.40 -12.29 -6.78
CA SER A 441 -7.03 -12.80 -6.64
C SER A 441 -6.59 -13.65 -7.84
N ILE A 442 -7.54 -14.24 -8.58
CA ILE A 442 -7.26 -14.96 -9.83
C ILE A 442 -6.79 -13.99 -10.91
N LEU A 443 -7.53 -12.89 -11.11
CA LEU A 443 -7.15 -11.87 -12.08
C LEU A 443 -5.81 -11.22 -11.69
N VAL A 444 -5.63 -10.91 -10.41
CA VAL A 444 -4.36 -10.40 -9.86
C VAL A 444 -3.21 -11.36 -10.21
N THR A 445 -3.40 -12.66 -10.01
CA THR A 445 -2.36 -13.67 -10.32
C THR A 445 -1.95 -13.60 -11.79
N TYR A 446 -2.91 -13.52 -12.71
CA TYR A 446 -2.64 -13.46 -14.15
C TYR A 446 -1.96 -12.16 -14.57
N VAL A 447 -2.46 -11.03 -14.10
CA VAL A 447 -1.84 -9.71 -14.33
C VAL A 447 -0.40 -9.69 -13.82
N VAL A 448 -0.15 -10.28 -12.66
CA VAL A 448 1.19 -10.32 -12.06
C VAL A 448 2.14 -11.22 -12.87
N ILE A 449 1.71 -12.39 -13.30
CA ILE A 449 2.52 -13.27 -14.16
C ILE A 449 2.87 -12.53 -15.46
N ASP A 450 1.92 -11.82 -16.08
CA ASP A 450 2.14 -11.07 -17.33
C ASP A 450 3.09 -9.87 -17.11
N ARG A 451 2.74 -9.00 -16.17
CA ARG A 451 3.32 -7.65 -16.12
C ARG A 451 4.46 -7.49 -15.12
N PHE A 452 4.51 -8.31 -14.05
CA PHE A 452 5.45 -8.15 -12.94
C PHE A 452 6.51 -9.23 -12.84
N LEU A 453 6.25 -10.41 -13.37
CA LEU A 453 7.20 -11.52 -13.28
C LEU A 453 8.16 -11.53 -14.48
N ASN A 454 9.47 -11.62 -14.20
CA ASN A 454 10.48 -11.84 -15.22
C ASN A 454 10.25 -13.17 -15.94
N GLU A 455 10.87 -13.32 -17.12
CA GLU A 455 10.85 -14.58 -17.85
C GLU A 455 11.49 -15.68 -16.99
N ASN A 456 10.82 -16.84 -16.88
CA ASN A 456 11.20 -17.95 -16.01
C ASN A 456 11.19 -17.64 -14.49
N GLY A 457 10.61 -16.51 -14.08
CA GLY A 457 10.48 -16.13 -12.68
C GLY A 457 9.45 -16.99 -11.91
N TYR A 458 9.47 -16.85 -10.59
CA TYR A 458 8.62 -17.61 -9.68
C TYR A 458 7.61 -16.70 -8.97
N LEU A 459 6.38 -17.18 -8.86
CA LEU A 459 5.32 -16.55 -8.07
C LEU A 459 4.89 -17.47 -6.94
N SER A 460 4.85 -16.96 -5.73
CA SER A 460 4.33 -17.69 -4.56
C SER A 460 3.29 -16.84 -3.84
N PHE A 461 2.01 -17.24 -3.94
CA PHE A 461 0.88 -16.49 -3.40
C PHE A 461 0.07 -17.30 -2.39
N VAL A 462 -0.51 -16.60 -1.43
CA VAL A 462 -1.55 -17.12 -0.55
C VAL A 462 -2.90 -16.84 -1.21
N LEU A 463 -3.61 -17.91 -1.60
CA LEU A 463 -4.84 -17.82 -2.40
C LEU A 463 -5.99 -18.59 -1.72
N ARG A 464 -7.23 -18.38 -2.17
CA ARG A 464 -8.35 -19.23 -1.73
C ARG A 464 -8.20 -20.65 -2.29
N GLN A 465 -8.31 -21.64 -1.42
CA GLN A 465 -8.27 -23.07 -1.80
C GLN A 465 -9.34 -23.45 -2.82
N ALA A 466 -10.48 -22.75 -2.81
CA ALA A 466 -11.61 -23.01 -3.69
C ALA A 466 -11.23 -22.95 -5.19
N MET A 467 -10.26 -22.13 -5.60
CA MET A 467 -9.83 -22.03 -7.00
C MET A 467 -9.26 -23.35 -7.56
N PHE A 468 -8.76 -24.24 -6.69
CA PHE A 468 -8.23 -25.56 -7.09
C PHE A 468 -9.26 -26.67 -7.04
N LYS A 469 -10.29 -26.56 -6.20
CA LYS A 469 -11.25 -27.65 -5.89
C LYS A 469 -12.68 -27.38 -6.28
N SER A 470 -13.07 -26.14 -6.52
CA SER A 470 -14.44 -25.82 -6.91
C SER A 470 -14.75 -26.23 -8.36
N ALA A 471 -15.92 -26.78 -8.59
CA ALA A 471 -16.39 -27.09 -9.94
C ALA A 471 -16.73 -25.81 -10.74
N GLN A 472 -17.07 -24.73 -10.07
CA GLN A 472 -17.57 -23.47 -10.69
C GLN A 472 -16.50 -22.37 -10.69
N ASN A 473 -15.73 -22.20 -9.61
CA ASN A 473 -14.73 -21.14 -9.49
C ASN A 473 -13.35 -21.60 -9.95
N GLY A 474 -12.57 -20.71 -10.54
CA GLY A 474 -11.21 -20.97 -10.99
C GLY A 474 -11.10 -21.91 -12.21
N VAL A 475 -12.16 -22.09 -12.98
CA VAL A 475 -12.11 -22.93 -14.19
C VAL A 475 -11.13 -22.37 -15.21
N GLY A 476 -11.14 -21.05 -15.43
CA GLY A 476 -10.18 -20.37 -16.30
C GLY A 476 -8.75 -20.48 -15.77
N PHE A 477 -8.54 -20.29 -14.47
CA PHE A 477 -7.24 -20.45 -13.82
C PHE A 477 -6.63 -21.85 -14.06
N ARG A 478 -7.43 -22.90 -13.98
CA ARG A 478 -6.95 -24.29 -14.15
C ARG A 478 -6.59 -24.67 -15.60
N ARG A 479 -6.64 -23.74 -16.54
CA ARG A 479 -6.02 -23.90 -17.88
C ARG A 479 -4.51 -23.70 -17.83
N PHE A 480 -4.00 -23.01 -16.79
CA PHE A 480 -2.58 -22.76 -16.54
C PHE A 480 -1.88 -22.07 -17.72
N LYS A 481 -2.59 -21.16 -18.36
CA LYS A 481 -2.14 -20.44 -19.53
C LYS A 481 -2.77 -19.04 -19.57
N LEU A 482 -1.96 -18.04 -19.90
CA LEU A 482 -2.45 -16.71 -20.26
C LEU A 482 -2.74 -16.71 -21.76
N GLU A 483 -4.02 -16.51 -22.15
CA GLU A 483 -4.36 -16.38 -23.56
C GLU A 483 -3.75 -15.11 -24.16
N LYS A 484 -3.71 -14.03 -23.38
CA LYS A 484 -2.92 -12.83 -23.72
C LYS A 484 -1.43 -13.19 -23.75
N GLY A 485 -0.82 -12.99 -24.93
CA GLY A 485 0.61 -13.24 -25.13
C GLY A 485 1.00 -14.73 -25.20
N ASP A 486 0.05 -15.65 -25.22
CA ASP A 486 0.27 -17.11 -25.37
C ASP A 486 1.30 -17.69 -24.38
N THR A 487 1.24 -17.20 -23.11
CA THR A 487 2.24 -17.53 -22.09
C THR A 487 1.78 -18.72 -21.24
N ASP A 488 2.53 -19.80 -21.24
CA ASP A 488 2.31 -20.93 -20.33
C ASP A 488 2.87 -20.62 -18.93
N PHE A 489 2.24 -21.18 -17.91
CA PHE A 489 2.81 -21.24 -16.56
C PHE A 489 2.51 -22.59 -15.91
N ARG A 490 3.41 -23.00 -15.04
CA ARG A 490 3.29 -24.28 -14.31
C ARG A 490 3.04 -24.03 -12.83
N VAL A 491 2.00 -24.65 -12.29
CA VAL A 491 1.84 -24.79 -10.84
C VAL A 491 2.76 -25.92 -10.37
N LEU A 492 3.79 -25.55 -9.62
CA LEU A 492 4.79 -26.47 -9.12
C LEU A 492 4.33 -27.20 -7.84
N GLN A 493 3.56 -26.51 -6.99
CA GLN A 493 3.11 -27.00 -5.70
C GLN A 493 1.90 -26.24 -5.20
N VAL A 494 1.02 -26.93 -4.48
CA VAL A 494 -0.08 -26.36 -3.70
C VAL A 494 0.01 -26.90 -2.28
N ASP A 495 0.09 -26.00 -1.29
CA ASP A 495 0.02 -26.31 0.14
C ASP A 495 -1.35 -25.91 0.68
N ASP A 496 -2.20 -26.89 0.98
CA ASP A 496 -3.54 -26.68 1.55
C ASP A 496 -3.44 -26.39 3.04
N LEU A 497 -3.81 -25.18 3.43
CA LEU A 497 -3.71 -24.68 4.81
C LEU A 497 -5.01 -24.84 5.60
N CYS A 498 -6.01 -25.55 5.08
CA CYS A 498 -7.33 -25.70 5.71
C CYS A 498 -7.27 -26.30 7.12
N GLY A 499 -6.33 -27.20 7.37
CA GLY A 499 -6.12 -27.81 8.69
C GLY A 499 -5.42 -26.91 9.70
N VAL A 500 -4.74 -25.84 9.25
CA VAL A 500 -3.98 -24.91 10.10
C VAL A 500 -4.75 -23.64 10.41
N LYS A 501 -5.63 -23.19 9.48
CA LYS A 501 -6.43 -21.96 9.59
C LYS A 501 -5.57 -20.76 9.98
N PRO A 502 -4.74 -20.22 9.07
CA PRO A 502 -3.76 -19.19 9.38
C PRO A 502 -4.36 -17.82 9.75
N PHE A 503 -5.60 -17.55 9.37
CA PHE A 503 -6.27 -16.28 9.59
C PHE A 503 -7.38 -16.41 10.65
N GLU A 504 -7.32 -15.60 11.69
CA GLU A 504 -8.34 -15.58 12.74
C GLU A 504 -9.62 -14.90 12.26
N GLY A 505 -10.76 -15.47 12.62
CA GLY A 505 -12.08 -14.90 12.30
C GLY A 505 -12.49 -15.02 10.81
N ILE A 506 -11.69 -15.67 9.98
CA ILE A 506 -12.00 -15.90 8.56
C ILE A 506 -12.40 -17.35 8.33
N ASN A 507 -13.58 -17.54 7.76
CA ASN A 507 -14.06 -18.88 7.38
C ASN A 507 -13.51 -19.37 6.02
N SER A 508 -12.82 -18.51 5.26
CA SER A 508 -12.27 -18.88 3.96
C SER A 508 -11.09 -19.84 4.11
N ARG A 509 -11.13 -20.92 3.34
CA ARG A 509 -10.04 -21.88 3.23
C ARG A 509 -8.93 -21.31 2.37
N SER A 510 -7.69 -21.37 2.82
CA SER A 510 -6.52 -20.84 2.13
C SER A 510 -5.58 -21.94 1.65
N ALA A 511 -4.84 -21.64 0.61
CA ALA A 511 -3.75 -22.44 0.08
C ALA A 511 -2.58 -21.56 -0.31
N LEU A 512 -1.38 -22.10 -0.22
CA LEU A 512 -0.16 -21.49 -0.72
C LEU A 512 0.17 -22.14 -2.06
N VAL A 513 0.44 -21.32 -3.07
CA VAL A 513 0.63 -21.77 -4.45
C VAL A 513 1.96 -21.30 -4.96
N LEU A 514 2.72 -22.21 -5.54
CA LEU A 514 3.98 -21.90 -6.20
C LEU A 514 3.83 -22.09 -7.70
N ILE A 515 4.16 -21.05 -8.47
CA ILE A 515 4.03 -21.00 -9.93
C ILE A 515 5.39 -20.63 -10.54
N LYS A 516 5.67 -21.19 -11.73
CA LYS A 516 6.78 -20.80 -12.59
C LYS A 516 6.26 -20.32 -13.95
N LYS A 517 6.71 -19.16 -14.39
CA LYS A 517 6.37 -18.59 -15.71
C LYS A 517 7.16 -19.28 -16.82
N ASN A 518 6.59 -19.32 -18.02
CA ASN A 518 7.18 -19.91 -19.24
C ASN A 518 7.54 -21.40 -19.11
N GLU A 519 6.80 -22.11 -18.29
CA GLU A 519 6.93 -23.56 -18.19
C GLU A 519 5.57 -24.21 -18.45
N LYS A 520 5.51 -25.14 -19.40
CA LYS A 520 4.27 -25.85 -19.72
C LYS A 520 3.80 -26.68 -18.53
N HIS A 521 2.52 -26.53 -18.21
CA HIS A 521 1.96 -27.28 -17.07
C HIS A 521 1.97 -28.78 -17.30
N THR A 522 2.27 -29.53 -16.24
CA THR A 522 2.25 -31.00 -16.21
C THR A 522 1.53 -31.51 -14.96
N PHE A 523 0.78 -32.60 -15.12
CA PHE A 523 0.13 -33.31 -14.02
C PHE A 523 0.92 -34.57 -13.63
N PRO A 524 0.80 -35.02 -12.35
CA PRO A 524 0.05 -34.42 -11.27
C PRO A 524 0.76 -33.22 -10.63
N VAL A 525 -0.02 -32.30 -9.99
CA VAL A 525 0.53 -31.23 -9.15
C VAL A 525 0.77 -31.78 -7.74
N PRO A 526 1.96 -31.61 -7.15
CA PRO A 526 2.19 -31.88 -5.74
C PRO A 526 1.21 -31.09 -4.86
N TYR A 527 0.43 -31.78 -4.04
CA TYR A 527 -0.61 -31.21 -3.20
C TYR A 527 -0.43 -31.65 -1.76
N ASN A 528 0.03 -30.74 -0.90
CA ASN A 528 0.37 -30.99 0.49
C ASN A 528 -0.75 -30.50 1.41
N CYS A 529 -1.27 -31.33 2.30
CA CYS A 529 -2.26 -30.94 3.29
C CYS A 529 -1.58 -30.67 4.63
N TRP A 530 -1.63 -29.41 5.09
CA TRP A 530 -1.07 -29.00 6.37
C TRP A 530 -2.06 -29.25 7.51
N THR A 531 -1.58 -29.84 8.60
CA THR A 531 -2.37 -30.11 9.81
C THR A 531 -1.65 -29.60 11.04
N ARG A 532 -2.43 -29.16 12.04
CA ARG A 532 -1.86 -28.81 13.35
C ARG A 532 -1.31 -30.07 14.01
N ARG A 533 -0.09 -30.02 14.50
CA ARG A 533 0.48 -31.10 15.31
C ARG A 533 -0.35 -31.21 16.60
N LYS A 534 -0.96 -32.36 16.84
CA LYS A 534 -1.56 -32.64 18.15
C LYS A 534 -0.41 -32.80 19.14
N HIS A 535 -0.31 -31.92 20.13
CA HIS A 535 0.52 -32.21 21.29
C HIS A 535 -0.19 -33.32 22.05
N PHE A 536 0.38 -34.49 22.09
CA PHE A 536 0.00 -35.58 22.99
C PHE A 536 0.59 -35.29 24.35
#